data_308896c96ed3776d68ddb560d03f8e4e
#
_entry.id   308896c96ed3776d68ddb560d03f8e4e
#
_cell.length_a   1.000
_cell.length_b   1.000
_cell.length_c   1.000
_cell.angle_alpha   90.00
_cell.angle_beta   90.00
_cell.angle_gamma   90.00
#
_symmetry.space_group_name_H-M   'P 1'
#
loop_
_entity.id
_entity.type
_entity.pdbx_description
1 polymer ?
#
loop_
_entity_poly.entity_id
_entity_poly.type
_entity_poly.pdbx_seq_one_letter_code
_entity_poly.pdbx_strand_id
1 'polypeptide(L)'
;WNEISDDLGQRFEISFNTYKPFACGIVIHPSIDACVQLRKMHQLQAADIAKVTIRVHSLVLELTGKKTPATGLESKFSVYHSCAVGLLYGQAGEHEYTDEVVNRPEVTALRARVEAIVDDRIDEAAVDLTIRTTDGRDLHLVVEHAIGSLERPMSDAQLRAKFVG
;
A
#
# COMPACT_ATOMS: atom_id res chain seq x y z
N TRP A 1 -37.25 10.30 -4.59
CA TRP A 1 -36.67 11.45 -5.30
C TRP A 1 -36.12 12.51 -4.32
N ASN A 2 -36.70 12.63 -3.11
CA ASN A 2 -36.26 13.64 -2.12
C ASN A 2 -34.78 13.42 -1.68
N GLU A 3 -34.33 12.18 -1.57
CA GLU A 3 -32.94 11.87 -1.21
C GLU A 3 -31.88 12.43 -2.20
N ILE A 4 -32.28 12.65 -3.46
CA ILE A 4 -31.37 13.21 -4.49
C ILE A 4 -31.26 14.73 -4.39
N SER A 5 -32.32 15.39 -3.88
CA SER A 5 -32.38 16.86 -3.77
C SER A 5 -32.13 17.38 -2.36
N ASP A 6 -32.13 16.48 -1.37
CA ASP A 6 -31.82 16.87 0.00
C ASP A 6 -30.37 17.41 0.07
N ASP A 7 -30.18 18.48 0.82
CA ASP A 7 -28.90 19.18 0.99
C ASP A 7 -28.27 19.76 -0.28
N LEU A 8 -29.04 19.90 -1.38
CA LEU A 8 -28.56 20.53 -2.62
C LEU A 8 -28.07 21.96 -2.33
N GLY A 9 -26.79 22.25 -2.69
CA GLY A 9 -26.16 23.54 -2.41
C GLY A 9 -25.60 23.70 -0.99
N GLN A 10 -25.77 22.70 -0.11
CA GLN A 10 -25.20 22.67 1.25
C GLN A 10 -24.15 21.58 1.40
N ARG A 11 -24.40 20.38 0.84
CA ARG A 11 -23.48 19.26 0.84
C ARG A 11 -22.94 19.01 -0.56
N PHE A 12 -21.63 18.96 -0.68
CA PHE A 12 -20.94 18.69 -1.93
C PHE A 12 -20.13 17.38 -1.79
N GLU A 13 -20.56 16.32 -2.45
CA GLU A 13 -19.90 15.00 -2.40
C GLU A 13 -18.43 15.07 -2.83
N ILE A 14 -18.07 16.02 -3.69
CA ILE A 14 -16.67 16.24 -4.10
C ILE A 14 -15.74 16.57 -2.92
N SER A 15 -16.28 17.15 -1.83
CA SER A 15 -15.49 17.44 -0.63
C SER A 15 -15.06 16.18 0.13
N PHE A 16 -15.70 15.04 -0.15
CA PHE A 16 -15.38 13.73 0.43
C PHE A 16 -14.48 12.89 -0.49
N ASN A 17 -14.04 13.45 -1.62
CA ASN A 17 -13.13 12.75 -2.52
C ASN A 17 -11.74 12.63 -1.89
N THR A 18 -11.11 11.48 -2.17
CA THR A 18 -9.74 11.17 -1.77
C THR A 18 -8.85 11.10 -3.00
N TYR A 19 -7.54 11.23 -2.79
CA TYR A 19 -6.55 11.10 -3.86
C TYR A 19 -5.71 9.86 -3.63
N LYS A 20 -5.64 8.97 -4.62
CA LYS A 20 -4.79 7.78 -4.53
C LYS A 20 -3.31 8.18 -4.58
N PRO A 21 -2.53 7.98 -3.51
CA PRO A 21 -1.08 8.21 -3.54
C PRO A 21 -0.35 7.13 -4.35
N PHE A 22 -0.91 5.92 -4.44
CA PHE A 22 -0.31 4.76 -5.09
C PHE A 22 -1.15 4.29 -6.28
N ALA A 23 -0.48 3.74 -7.32
CA ALA A 23 -1.10 3.42 -8.61
C ALA A 23 -1.69 1.99 -8.65
N CYS A 24 -2.38 1.56 -7.59
CA CYS A 24 -2.90 0.21 -7.42
C CYS A 24 -4.30 0.16 -6.77
N GLY A 25 -4.76 -1.03 -6.39
CA GLY A 25 -6.00 -1.23 -5.64
C GLY A 25 -5.99 -0.48 -4.30
N ILE A 26 -7.09 0.19 -3.95
CA ILE A 26 -7.13 1.05 -2.75
C ILE A 26 -6.92 0.25 -1.45
N VAL A 27 -7.40 -0.97 -1.39
CA VAL A 27 -7.28 -1.85 -0.21
C VAL A 27 -5.83 -2.23 0.14
N ILE A 28 -4.87 -1.99 -0.78
CA ILE A 28 -3.45 -2.25 -0.55
C ILE A 28 -2.74 -1.02 0.06
N HIS A 29 -3.32 0.17 -0.06
CA HIS A 29 -2.66 1.41 0.32
C HIS A 29 -2.12 1.42 1.76
N PRO A 30 -2.82 0.90 2.78
CA PRO A 30 -2.28 0.81 4.14
C PRO A 30 -1.00 -0.01 4.22
N SER A 31 -0.93 -1.13 3.47
CA SER A 31 0.24 -2.01 3.44
C SER A 31 1.46 -1.32 2.80
N ILE A 32 1.25 -0.56 1.71
CA ILE A 32 2.33 0.23 1.09
C ILE A 32 2.78 1.33 2.03
N ASP A 33 1.84 2.08 2.61
CA ASP A 33 2.15 3.19 3.51
C ASP A 33 2.95 2.72 4.73
N ALA A 34 2.58 1.58 5.34
CA ALA A 34 3.35 0.96 6.42
C ALA A 34 4.77 0.59 5.99
N CYS A 35 4.92 -0.02 4.81
CA CYS A 35 6.23 -0.36 4.24
C CYS A 35 7.11 0.87 4.04
N VAL A 36 6.56 1.92 3.43
CA VAL A 36 7.29 3.18 3.17
C VAL A 36 7.69 3.88 4.48
N GLN A 37 6.80 3.90 5.47
CA GLN A 37 7.08 4.49 6.77
C GLN A 37 8.19 3.73 7.50
N LEU A 38 8.11 2.39 7.62
CA LEU A 38 9.14 1.58 8.29
C LEU A 38 10.49 1.68 7.57
N ARG A 39 10.48 1.63 6.22
CA ARG A 39 11.69 1.86 5.42
C ARG A 39 12.35 3.19 5.78
N LYS A 40 11.59 4.27 5.83
CA LYS A 40 12.08 5.61 6.13
C LYS A 40 12.56 5.76 7.59
N MET A 41 11.76 5.28 8.54
CA MET A 41 12.08 5.39 9.98
C MET A 41 13.36 4.65 10.35
N HIS A 42 13.59 3.49 9.75
CA HIS A 42 14.72 2.62 10.08
C HIS A 42 15.82 2.58 9.01
N GLN A 43 15.69 3.38 7.94
CA GLN A 43 16.64 3.44 6.81
C GLN A 43 16.92 2.06 6.20
N LEU A 44 15.88 1.21 6.14
CA LEU A 44 16.00 -0.18 5.69
C LEU A 44 16.43 -0.29 4.23
N GLN A 45 17.35 -1.22 4.00
CA GLN A 45 17.69 -1.73 2.68
C GLN A 45 17.09 -3.13 2.48
N ALA A 46 16.95 -3.58 1.24
CA ALA A 46 16.41 -4.92 0.95
C ALA A 46 17.20 -6.06 1.62
N ALA A 47 18.51 -5.87 1.81
CA ALA A 47 19.38 -6.86 2.48
C ALA A 47 19.08 -7.00 3.98
N ASP A 48 18.52 -5.97 4.60
CA ASP A 48 18.20 -5.98 6.04
C ASP A 48 16.91 -6.74 6.33
N ILE A 49 16.09 -7.08 5.31
CA ILE A 49 14.76 -7.64 5.46
C ILE A 49 14.83 -9.17 5.32
N ALA A 50 14.57 -9.89 6.39
CA ALA A 50 14.46 -11.35 6.35
C ALA A 50 13.04 -11.80 5.96
N LYS A 51 12.00 -11.15 6.53
CA LYS A 51 10.59 -11.49 6.31
C LYS A 51 9.72 -10.25 6.51
N VAL A 52 8.62 -10.18 5.76
CA VAL A 52 7.55 -9.20 5.95
C VAL A 52 6.26 -9.96 6.21
N THR A 53 5.61 -9.68 7.32
CA THR A 53 4.31 -10.26 7.65
C THR A 53 3.28 -9.13 7.72
N ILE A 54 2.22 -9.25 6.94
CA ILE A 54 1.07 -8.34 6.99
C ILE A 54 -0.16 -9.12 7.49
N ARG A 55 -0.87 -8.54 8.44
CA ARG A 55 -2.19 -9.01 8.87
C ARG A 55 -3.20 -8.02 8.29
N VAL A 56 -4.17 -8.53 7.57
CA VAL A 56 -5.12 -7.75 6.78
C VAL A 56 -6.50 -8.38 6.83
N HIS A 57 -7.54 -7.59 6.59
CA HIS A 57 -8.90 -8.09 6.37
C HIS A 57 -8.94 -9.04 5.16
N SER A 58 -9.84 -10.03 5.17
CA SER A 58 -9.99 -11.02 4.08
C SER A 58 -10.20 -10.39 2.72
N LEU A 59 -10.95 -9.29 2.62
CA LEU A 59 -11.20 -8.54 1.39
C LEU A 59 -9.91 -8.12 0.67
N VAL A 60 -8.84 -7.81 1.42
CA VAL A 60 -7.55 -7.44 0.83
C VAL A 60 -6.99 -8.57 -0.01
N LEU A 61 -7.05 -9.82 0.50
CA LEU A 61 -6.54 -10.97 -0.24
C LEU A 61 -7.50 -11.45 -1.32
N GLU A 62 -8.80 -11.28 -1.14
CA GLU A 62 -9.79 -11.56 -2.18
C GLU A 62 -9.54 -10.70 -3.43
N LEU A 63 -9.31 -9.40 -3.24
CA LEU A 63 -9.11 -8.45 -4.34
C LEU A 63 -7.68 -8.39 -4.85
N THR A 64 -6.68 -8.63 -3.98
CA THR A 64 -5.27 -8.34 -4.28
C THR A 64 -4.29 -9.44 -3.85
N GLY A 65 -4.78 -10.66 -3.70
CA GLY A 65 -4.00 -11.81 -3.22
C GLY A 65 -3.08 -12.47 -4.26
N LYS A 66 -2.84 -11.88 -5.43
CA LYS A 66 -1.99 -12.46 -6.47
C LYS A 66 -0.53 -12.48 -6.04
N LYS A 67 0.00 -13.66 -5.71
CA LYS A 67 1.36 -13.82 -5.17
C LYS A 67 2.46 -13.62 -6.21
N THR A 68 2.23 -14.07 -7.44
CA THR A 68 3.22 -14.08 -8.51
C THR A 68 2.67 -13.39 -9.76
N PRO A 69 2.49 -12.04 -9.72
CA PRO A 69 2.10 -11.31 -10.91
C PRO A 69 3.21 -11.38 -11.96
N ALA A 70 2.83 -11.56 -13.23
CA ALA A 70 3.75 -11.63 -14.38
C ALA A 70 3.79 -10.30 -15.16
N THR A 71 2.74 -9.50 -15.05
CA THR A 71 2.60 -8.21 -15.77
C THR A 71 2.36 -7.05 -14.81
N GLY A 72 2.61 -5.83 -15.31
CA GLY A 72 2.33 -4.61 -14.54
C GLY A 72 0.87 -4.50 -14.11
N LEU A 73 -0.06 -4.85 -15.01
CA LEU A 73 -1.49 -4.83 -14.67
C LEU A 73 -1.82 -5.81 -13.55
N GLU A 74 -1.30 -7.03 -13.62
CA GLU A 74 -1.51 -8.02 -12.57
C GLU A 74 -0.91 -7.58 -11.22
N SER A 75 0.22 -6.89 -11.26
CA SER A 75 0.90 -6.42 -10.06
C SER A 75 0.13 -5.36 -9.28
N LYS A 76 -0.76 -4.59 -9.94
CA LYS A 76 -1.69 -3.65 -9.29
C LYS A 76 -2.72 -4.35 -8.39
N PHE A 77 -2.85 -5.67 -8.54
CA PHE A 77 -3.70 -6.56 -7.74
C PHE A 77 -2.87 -7.55 -6.91
N SER A 78 -1.66 -7.13 -6.51
CA SER A 78 -0.76 -7.92 -5.67
C SER A 78 -0.27 -7.12 -4.47
N VAL A 79 -0.82 -7.41 -3.30
CA VAL A 79 -0.33 -6.83 -2.04
C VAL A 79 1.14 -7.21 -1.80
N TYR A 80 1.55 -8.39 -2.23
CA TYR A 80 2.94 -8.88 -2.11
C TYR A 80 3.93 -8.03 -2.94
N HIS A 81 3.58 -7.73 -4.19
CA HIS A 81 4.38 -6.86 -5.05
C HIS A 81 4.42 -5.44 -4.50
N SER A 82 3.26 -4.92 -4.09
CA SER A 82 3.12 -3.57 -3.56
C SER A 82 3.94 -3.34 -2.29
N CYS A 83 3.98 -4.30 -1.36
CA CYS A 83 4.89 -4.26 -0.22
C CYS A 83 6.36 -4.26 -0.64
N ALA A 84 6.71 -5.11 -1.62
CA ALA A 84 8.09 -5.20 -2.09
C ALA A 84 8.59 -3.88 -2.70
N VAL A 85 7.81 -3.25 -3.59
CA VAL A 85 8.21 -1.97 -4.20
C VAL A 85 8.20 -0.82 -3.19
N GLY A 86 7.24 -0.79 -2.26
CA GLY A 86 7.22 0.17 -1.15
C GLY A 86 8.48 0.10 -0.29
N LEU A 87 8.98 -1.11 -0.02
CA LEU A 87 10.23 -1.32 0.74
C LEU A 87 11.49 -1.06 -0.09
N LEU A 88 11.50 -1.41 -1.38
CA LEU A 88 12.67 -1.22 -2.26
C LEU A 88 12.86 0.24 -2.65
N TYR A 89 11.78 0.87 -3.10
CA TYR A 89 11.86 2.20 -3.72
C TYR A 89 11.32 3.32 -2.85
N GLY A 90 10.57 3.00 -1.77
CA GLY A 90 9.92 3.99 -0.92
C GLY A 90 8.72 4.68 -1.57
N GLN A 91 8.22 4.09 -2.65
CA GLN A 91 7.08 4.56 -3.44
C GLN A 91 6.40 3.40 -4.16
N ALA A 92 5.21 3.65 -4.70
CA ALA A 92 4.46 2.71 -5.53
C ALA A 92 3.60 3.51 -6.53
N GLY A 93 4.26 4.29 -7.38
CA GLY A 93 3.69 5.04 -8.49
C GLY A 93 3.50 4.16 -9.74
N GLU A 94 3.18 4.74 -10.87
CA GLU A 94 2.92 3.97 -12.10
C GLU A 94 4.14 3.20 -12.58
N HIS A 95 5.34 3.77 -12.39
CA HIS A 95 6.59 3.12 -12.79
C HIS A 95 6.82 1.79 -12.08
N GLU A 96 6.48 1.69 -10.80
CA GLU A 96 6.65 0.47 -9.99
C GLU A 96 5.71 -0.67 -10.42
N TYR A 97 4.71 -0.40 -11.26
CA TYR A 97 3.76 -1.38 -11.81
C TYR A 97 3.94 -1.59 -13.31
N THR A 98 5.16 -1.44 -13.84
CA THR A 98 5.51 -1.82 -15.21
C THR A 98 5.92 -3.29 -15.29
N ASP A 99 5.76 -3.91 -16.47
CA ASP A 99 6.18 -5.30 -16.71
C ASP A 99 7.68 -5.52 -16.41
N GLU A 100 8.49 -4.49 -16.68
CA GLU A 100 9.92 -4.52 -16.39
C GLU A 100 10.17 -4.63 -14.88
N VAL A 101 9.58 -3.73 -14.08
CA VAL A 101 9.81 -3.69 -12.62
C VAL A 101 9.26 -4.93 -11.92
N VAL A 102 8.09 -5.43 -12.35
CA VAL A 102 7.47 -6.64 -11.79
C VAL A 102 8.37 -7.85 -11.86
N ASN A 103 9.18 -7.94 -12.91
CA ASN A 103 10.04 -9.09 -13.19
C ASN A 103 11.51 -8.87 -12.76
N ARG A 104 11.85 -7.73 -12.15
CA ARG A 104 13.21 -7.51 -11.63
C ARG A 104 13.56 -8.51 -10.54
N PRO A 105 14.79 -9.08 -10.56
CA PRO A 105 15.21 -10.09 -9.58
C PRO A 105 15.07 -9.63 -8.12
N GLU A 106 15.45 -8.38 -7.81
CA GLU A 106 15.34 -7.81 -6.47
C GLU A 106 13.88 -7.67 -6.00
N VAL A 107 12.96 -7.31 -6.91
CA VAL A 107 11.52 -7.21 -6.61
C VAL A 107 10.94 -8.59 -6.37
N THR A 108 11.25 -9.56 -7.22
CA THR A 108 10.75 -10.94 -7.06
C THR A 108 11.31 -11.60 -5.80
N ALA A 109 12.57 -11.35 -5.46
CA ALA A 109 13.21 -11.86 -4.25
C ALA A 109 12.60 -11.29 -2.97
N LEU A 110 12.32 -9.96 -2.93
CA LEU A 110 11.69 -9.36 -1.77
C LEU A 110 10.19 -9.72 -1.69
N ARG A 111 9.49 -9.75 -2.81
CA ARG A 111 8.10 -10.20 -2.89
C ARG A 111 7.91 -11.60 -2.29
N ALA A 112 8.85 -12.51 -2.54
CA ALA A 112 8.82 -13.87 -2.00
C ALA A 112 8.95 -13.93 -0.46
N ARG A 113 9.44 -12.87 0.19
CA ARG A 113 9.55 -12.74 1.65
C ARG A 113 8.29 -12.15 2.31
N VAL A 114 7.32 -11.72 1.52
CA VAL A 114 6.06 -11.16 2.03
C VAL A 114 5.06 -12.28 2.27
N GLU A 115 4.57 -12.35 3.50
CA GLU A 115 3.48 -13.24 3.92
C GLU A 115 2.27 -12.40 4.35
N ALA A 116 1.09 -12.77 3.86
CA ALA A 116 -0.16 -12.15 4.26
C ALA A 116 -1.01 -13.14 5.06
N ILE A 117 -1.52 -12.69 6.19
CA ILE A 117 -2.35 -13.43 7.13
C ILE A 117 -3.70 -12.72 7.22
N VAL A 118 -4.79 -13.47 7.01
CA VAL A 118 -6.14 -12.94 7.19
C VAL A 118 -6.45 -12.78 8.67
N ASP A 119 -6.98 -11.62 9.05
CA ASP A 119 -7.52 -11.33 10.36
C ASP A 119 -8.69 -10.34 10.23
N ASP A 120 -9.91 -10.88 10.20
CA ASP A 120 -11.14 -10.10 9.99
C ASP A 120 -11.51 -9.19 11.19
N ARG A 121 -10.67 -9.12 12.23
CA ARG A 121 -10.76 -8.11 13.29
C ARG A 121 -10.08 -6.81 12.90
N ILE A 122 -9.25 -6.82 11.86
CA ILE A 122 -8.60 -5.65 11.28
C ILE A 122 -9.57 -5.05 10.25
N ASP A 123 -9.73 -3.72 10.29
CA ASP A 123 -10.55 -2.99 9.31
C ASP A 123 -9.98 -3.13 7.89
N GLU A 124 -10.86 -3.13 6.86
CA GLU A 124 -10.45 -3.23 5.44
C GLU A 124 -9.53 -2.07 4.99
N ALA A 125 -9.57 -0.93 5.68
CA ALA A 125 -8.71 0.23 5.44
C ALA A 125 -7.43 0.22 6.28
N ALA A 126 -7.16 -0.85 7.04
CA ALA A 126 -6.04 -0.95 7.97
C ALA A 126 -5.08 -2.10 7.64
N VAL A 127 -3.90 -2.05 8.23
CA VAL A 127 -2.91 -3.14 8.23
C VAL A 127 -2.15 -3.17 9.56
N ASP A 128 -1.86 -4.38 10.01
CA ASP A 128 -0.87 -4.66 11.05
C ASP A 128 0.35 -5.31 10.37
N LEU A 129 1.47 -4.60 10.31
CA LEU A 129 2.66 -5.00 9.56
C LEU A 129 3.86 -5.19 10.49
N THR A 130 4.56 -6.31 10.32
CA THR A 130 5.81 -6.62 11.01
C THR A 130 6.89 -6.97 10.00
N ILE A 131 8.05 -6.32 10.11
CA ILE A 131 9.27 -6.67 9.37
C ILE A 131 10.25 -7.33 10.34
N ARG A 132 10.60 -8.60 10.08
CA ARG A 132 11.73 -9.27 10.72
C ARG A 132 12.98 -8.91 9.94
N THR A 133 13.95 -8.30 10.61
CA THR A 133 15.25 -7.99 10.02
C THR A 133 16.22 -9.17 10.10
N THR A 134 17.27 -9.13 9.27
CA THR A 134 18.32 -10.17 9.22
C THR A 134 19.16 -10.23 10.51
N ASP A 135 19.23 -9.12 11.25
CA ASP A 135 19.86 -9.06 12.60
C ASP A 135 18.91 -9.49 13.75
N GLY A 136 17.68 -9.94 13.40
CA GLY A 136 16.74 -10.55 14.35
C GLY A 136 15.78 -9.58 15.06
N ARG A 137 15.76 -8.28 14.69
CA ARG A 137 14.79 -7.32 15.23
C ARG A 137 13.42 -7.50 14.55
N ASP A 138 12.36 -7.22 15.28
CA ASP A 138 11.01 -7.06 14.76
C ASP A 138 10.64 -5.57 14.76
N LEU A 139 10.36 -5.04 13.58
CA LEU A 139 9.88 -3.70 13.38
C LEU A 139 8.38 -3.76 13.08
N HIS A 140 7.58 -3.14 13.92
CA HIS A 140 6.13 -3.25 13.89
C HIS A 140 5.47 -1.89 13.66
N LEU A 141 4.41 -1.86 12.84
CA LEU A 141 3.60 -0.67 12.59
C LEU A 141 2.18 -1.07 12.24
N VAL A 142 1.22 -0.41 12.87
CA VAL A 142 -0.19 -0.45 12.49
C VAL A 142 -0.53 0.84 11.74
N VAL A 143 -1.16 0.71 10.58
CA VAL A 143 -1.74 1.82 9.83
C VAL A 143 -3.24 1.61 9.76
N GLU A 144 -3.99 2.43 10.47
CA GLU A 144 -5.46 2.41 10.45
C GLU A 144 -6.01 3.10 9.21
N HIS A 145 -5.39 4.22 8.80
CA HIS A 145 -5.76 5.00 7.63
C HIS A 145 -4.51 5.34 6.82
N ALA A 146 -4.46 4.91 5.57
CA ALA A 146 -3.37 5.20 4.66
C ALA A 146 -3.31 6.69 4.30
N ILE A 147 -2.13 7.17 3.92
CA ILE A 147 -1.98 8.49 3.30
C ILE A 147 -2.92 8.59 2.09
N GLY A 148 -3.58 9.73 1.91
CA GLY A 148 -4.57 9.98 0.84
C GLY A 148 -6.00 9.60 1.20
N SER A 149 -6.27 9.04 2.41
CA SER A 149 -7.61 8.90 2.95
C SER A 149 -8.20 10.23 3.43
N LEU A 150 -9.47 10.24 3.83
CA LEU A 150 -10.09 11.44 4.42
C LEU A 150 -9.46 11.80 5.77
N GLU A 151 -9.08 10.80 6.55
CA GLU A 151 -8.46 10.94 7.87
C GLU A 151 -6.99 11.39 7.78
N ARG A 152 -6.31 11.04 6.67
CA ARG A 152 -4.92 11.40 6.41
C ARG A 152 -4.74 11.91 4.96
N PRO A 153 -5.28 13.10 4.65
CA PRO A 153 -5.22 13.63 3.29
C PRO A 153 -3.77 13.92 2.85
N MET A 154 -3.54 13.85 1.55
CA MET A 154 -2.27 14.28 0.97
C MET A 154 -2.13 15.79 1.12
N SER A 155 -0.94 16.26 1.50
CA SER A 155 -0.60 17.69 1.47
C SER A 155 -0.46 18.21 0.03
N ASP A 156 -0.58 19.52 -0.15
CA ASP A 156 -0.37 20.17 -1.45
C ASP A 156 1.01 19.85 -2.05
N ALA A 157 2.04 19.73 -1.22
CA ALA A 157 3.38 19.34 -1.66
C ALA A 157 3.40 17.90 -2.21
N GLN A 158 2.70 16.98 -1.56
CA GLN A 158 2.58 15.59 -2.03
C GLN A 158 1.73 15.47 -3.29
N LEU A 159 0.63 16.23 -3.39
CA LEU A 159 -0.18 16.31 -4.61
C LEU A 159 0.62 16.87 -5.77
N ARG A 160 1.39 17.95 -5.53
CA ARG A 160 2.27 18.54 -6.55
C ARG A 160 3.36 17.55 -6.97
N ALA A 161 4.03 16.87 -6.03
CA ALA A 161 5.04 15.87 -6.35
C ALA A 161 4.47 14.75 -7.23
N LYS A 162 3.27 14.25 -6.89
CA LYS A 162 2.57 13.24 -7.70
C LYS A 162 2.21 13.74 -9.11
N PHE A 163 1.91 15.02 -9.26
CA PHE A 163 1.56 15.60 -10.57
C PHE A 163 2.77 15.80 -11.48
N VAL A 164 3.94 16.11 -10.88
CA VAL A 164 5.18 16.42 -11.63
C VAL A 164 5.99 15.16 -11.93
N GLY A 165 5.93 14.16 -11.05
CA GLY A 165 6.76 12.95 -11.10
C GLY A 165 6.13 11.79 -11.73
#